data_43abee7f20517083b68637adb02a7afc
#
_entry.id   43abee7f20517083b68637adb02a7afc
#
_cell.length_a   1.000
_cell.length_b   1.000
_cell.length_c   1.000
_cell.angle_alpha   90.00
_cell.angle_beta   90.00
_cell.angle_gamma   90.00
#
_symmetry.space_group_name_H-M   'P 1'
#
loop_
_entity.id
_entity.type
_entity.pdbx_description
1 polymer ?
#
loop_
_entity_poly.entity_id
_entity_poly.type
_entity_poly.pdbx_seq_one_letter_code
_entity_poly.pdbx_strand_id
1 'polypeptide(L)'
;ITISNGSSSDINGSYTATGNSAVVNIGTLETALASNNVTVFTGNSGSQNGDITVNASITSSSSNDLTLDSNRHIYINSNITRSGTGGLILEPGSSNVYGSATINLASGSSISTSSGATVRPNINLSSSGNVDFTGSGTSTYSGSIFGSGSLNKTGSGTVVLSGSNSYSGSTIVNAGTLRIDNSSSVPSNHSLTSNGGTYNVNSNVTLTGLSGSGGISIASGRNLTVNNSSGGSFSGIISGSGGFTKDGSQSFTLLNNNTYTGSTTISGGELTTTGLLGDTNISLASGTILGFDAGDDTIGSISGSGLIDIPSGMTITSSLSSGSTTFSGDLSGD
;
A
#
# COMPACT_ATOMS: atom_id res chain seq x y z
N ILE A 1 4.09 27.79 -12.21
CA ILE A 1 5.01 28.21 -11.13
C ILE A 1 6.10 27.17 -10.98
N THR A 2 7.35 27.65 -10.77
CA THR A 2 8.46 26.79 -10.42
C THR A 2 8.93 27.09 -8.99
N ILE A 3 8.95 26.10 -8.11
CA ILE A 3 9.54 26.19 -6.77
C ILE A 3 10.99 25.71 -6.87
N SER A 4 11.96 26.61 -6.64
CA SER A 4 13.40 26.33 -6.83
C SER A 4 14.30 27.19 -5.95
N ASN A 5 15.61 27.03 -6.09
CA ASN A 5 16.60 27.89 -5.45
C ASN A 5 16.78 29.27 -6.15
N GLY A 6 16.10 29.51 -7.27
CA GLY A 6 16.10 30.77 -7.97
C GLY A 6 15.40 31.89 -7.18
N SER A 7 15.67 33.17 -7.52
CA SER A 7 14.97 34.28 -6.92
C SER A 7 13.48 34.26 -7.27
N SER A 8 12.63 34.68 -6.32
CA SER A 8 11.20 34.80 -6.58
C SER A 8 10.91 35.86 -7.64
N SER A 9 10.06 35.54 -8.60
CA SER A 9 9.63 36.44 -9.67
C SER A 9 8.20 36.15 -10.09
N ASP A 10 7.53 37.17 -10.62
CA ASP A 10 6.15 37.08 -11.17
C ASP A 10 5.13 36.45 -10.20
N ILE A 11 5.30 36.68 -8.89
CA ILE A 11 4.38 36.30 -7.83
C ILE A 11 4.01 37.52 -6.98
N ASN A 12 2.81 37.49 -6.41
CA ASN A 12 2.40 38.44 -5.38
C ASN A 12 2.80 37.92 -3.97
N GLY A 13 2.57 38.74 -2.94
CA GLY A 13 2.87 38.38 -1.54
C GLY A 13 2.12 37.17 -0.99
N SER A 14 1.15 36.61 -1.74
CA SER A 14 0.40 35.40 -1.40
C SER A 14 0.80 34.19 -2.27
N TYR A 15 1.96 34.23 -2.90
CA TYR A 15 2.49 33.19 -3.79
C TYR A 15 1.57 32.82 -4.97
N THR A 16 0.76 33.77 -5.42
CA THR A 16 -0.05 33.63 -6.63
C THR A 16 0.73 34.12 -7.83
N ALA A 17 0.75 33.33 -8.92
CA ALA A 17 1.41 33.73 -10.16
C ALA A 17 0.73 34.97 -10.76
N THR A 18 1.52 35.98 -11.11
CA THR A 18 1.08 37.23 -11.79
C THR A 18 1.57 37.27 -13.23
N GLY A 19 2.40 36.34 -13.65
CA GLY A 19 2.95 36.23 -14.98
C GLY A 19 3.32 34.82 -15.37
N ASN A 20 3.77 34.67 -16.61
CA ASN A 20 4.27 33.41 -17.12
C ASN A 20 5.65 33.10 -16.49
N SER A 21 5.92 31.81 -16.24
CA SER A 21 7.21 31.36 -15.66
C SER A 21 7.51 31.88 -14.24
N ALA A 22 6.46 32.15 -13.45
CA ALA A 22 6.60 32.60 -12.07
C ALA A 22 7.46 31.62 -11.23
N VAL A 23 8.35 32.17 -10.39
CA VAL A 23 9.25 31.41 -9.52
C VAL A 23 8.99 31.76 -8.07
N VAL A 24 8.90 30.73 -7.22
CA VAL A 24 8.89 30.84 -5.75
C VAL A 24 10.24 30.32 -5.23
N ASN A 25 10.98 31.19 -4.54
CA ASN A 25 12.22 30.77 -3.88
C ASN A 25 11.92 29.84 -2.69
N ILE A 26 12.64 28.72 -2.61
CA ILE A 26 12.39 27.70 -1.58
C ILE A 26 12.62 28.23 -0.16
N GLY A 27 13.69 28.98 0.08
CA GLY A 27 13.98 29.55 1.40
C GLY A 27 12.91 30.55 1.86
N THR A 28 12.36 31.34 0.92
CA THR A 28 11.24 32.25 1.20
C THR A 28 9.98 31.46 1.56
N LEU A 29 9.71 30.38 0.82
CA LEU A 29 8.56 29.50 1.07
C LEU A 29 8.65 28.83 2.44
N GLU A 30 9.80 28.24 2.78
CA GLU A 30 10.04 27.58 4.06
C GLU A 30 10.00 28.57 5.25
N THR A 31 10.51 29.79 5.06
CA THR A 31 10.42 30.86 6.06
C THR A 31 8.97 31.24 6.32
N ALA A 32 8.16 31.38 5.28
CA ALA A 32 6.74 31.70 5.43
C ALA A 32 5.97 30.55 6.12
N LEU A 33 6.29 29.31 5.77
CA LEU A 33 5.70 28.11 6.40
C LEU A 33 6.03 27.98 7.88
N ALA A 34 7.16 28.51 8.34
CA ALA A 34 7.51 28.51 9.75
C ALA A 34 6.51 29.30 10.61
N SER A 35 5.82 30.28 10.02
CA SER A 35 4.95 31.22 10.74
C SER A 35 3.47 31.15 10.33
N ASN A 36 3.16 30.72 9.11
CA ASN A 36 1.81 30.80 8.56
C ASN A 36 1.48 29.60 7.66
N ASN A 37 0.19 29.34 7.46
CA ASN A 37 -0.25 28.49 6.35
C ASN A 37 0.12 29.18 5.02
N VAL A 38 0.61 28.40 4.05
CA VAL A 38 1.04 28.92 2.77
C VAL A 38 0.30 28.22 1.64
N THR A 39 -0.25 29.01 0.73
CA THR A 39 -0.82 28.51 -0.54
C THR A 39 0.02 29.05 -1.70
N VAL A 40 0.51 28.13 -2.54
CA VAL A 40 1.11 28.45 -3.84
C VAL A 40 0.05 28.18 -4.91
N PHE A 41 -0.40 29.25 -5.59
CA PHE A 41 -1.51 29.17 -6.54
C PHE A 41 -1.08 29.67 -7.93
N THR A 42 -1.41 28.90 -8.97
CA THR A 42 -1.05 29.27 -10.35
C THR A 42 -1.83 30.46 -10.92
N GLY A 43 -2.85 30.91 -10.20
CA GLY A 43 -3.69 32.04 -10.67
C GLY A 43 -4.62 31.65 -11.81
N ASN A 44 -5.65 32.49 -12.04
CA ASN A 44 -6.63 32.29 -13.10
C ASN A 44 -6.36 33.16 -14.35
N SER A 45 -5.22 33.87 -14.38
CA SER A 45 -4.86 34.78 -15.46
C SER A 45 -3.52 34.40 -16.06
N GLY A 46 -3.43 34.31 -17.36
CA GLY A 46 -2.22 34.01 -18.11
C GLY A 46 -2.46 33.01 -19.25
N SER A 47 -1.52 32.97 -20.19
CA SER A 47 -1.59 32.11 -21.38
C SER A 47 -0.98 30.71 -21.13
N GLN A 48 -0.43 30.43 -19.93
CA GLN A 48 0.20 29.16 -19.59
C GLN A 48 -0.77 28.19 -18.93
N ASN A 49 -0.44 26.93 -19.01
CA ASN A 49 -1.32 25.81 -18.60
C ASN A 49 -1.53 25.66 -17.08
N GLY A 50 -0.95 26.53 -16.26
CA GLY A 50 -1.20 26.54 -14.82
C GLY A 50 -0.60 25.36 -14.05
N ASP A 51 0.61 24.95 -14.40
CA ASP A 51 1.34 23.89 -13.66
C ASP A 51 2.14 24.46 -12.48
N ILE A 52 2.32 23.62 -11.44
CA ILE A 52 3.33 23.85 -10.41
C ILE A 52 4.44 22.79 -10.59
N THR A 53 5.70 23.24 -10.57
CA THR A 53 6.87 22.37 -10.64
C THR A 53 7.76 22.58 -9.41
N VAL A 54 8.00 21.53 -8.66
CA VAL A 54 8.88 21.52 -7.48
C VAL A 54 10.24 20.98 -7.90
N ASN A 55 11.20 21.89 -8.14
CA ASN A 55 12.57 21.56 -8.56
C ASN A 55 13.61 21.67 -7.42
N ALA A 56 13.21 22.10 -6.24
CA ALA A 56 14.03 22.11 -5.03
C ALA A 56 13.28 21.41 -3.91
N SER A 57 14.00 20.72 -3.04
CA SER A 57 13.37 20.01 -1.92
C SER A 57 12.73 20.99 -0.94
N ILE A 58 11.49 20.72 -0.57
CA ILE A 58 10.74 21.46 0.45
C ILE A 58 10.84 20.67 1.75
N THR A 59 11.39 21.31 2.80
CA THR A 59 11.50 20.68 4.13
C THR A 59 10.90 21.62 5.17
N SER A 60 9.95 21.10 5.96
CA SER A 60 9.37 21.92 7.04
C SER A 60 8.89 21.05 8.19
N SER A 61 9.21 21.48 9.41
CA SER A 61 8.74 20.89 10.67
C SER A 61 7.64 21.71 11.36
N SER A 62 7.07 22.70 10.65
CA SER A 62 6.04 23.58 11.21
C SER A 62 4.69 22.87 11.36
N SER A 63 3.81 23.47 12.19
CA SER A 63 2.40 23.09 12.30
C SER A 63 1.50 23.73 11.24
N ASN A 64 2.04 24.57 10.39
CA ASN A 64 1.30 25.29 9.36
C ASN A 64 1.14 24.45 8.09
N ASP A 65 0.07 24.63 7.38
CA ASP A 65 -0.24 23.88 6.15
C ASP A 65 0.48 24.47 4.92
N LEU A 66 0.91 23.59 4.03
CA LEU A 66 1.35 23.93 2.67
C LEU A 66 0.30 23.43 1.67
N THR A 67 -0.26 24.36 0.91
CA THR A 67 -1.13 24.04 -0.22
C THR A 67 -0.41 24.37 -1.53
N LEU A 68 -0.34 23.41 -2.43
CA LEU A 68 0.04 23.62 -3.83
C LEU A 68 -1.22 23.47 -4.68
N ASP A 69 -1.74 24.61 -5.14
CA ASP A 69 -2.99 24.70 -5.89
C ASP A 69 -2.69 25.09 -7.35
N SER A 70 -2.83 24.14 -8.24
CA SER A 70 -2.56 24.33 -9.66
C SER A 70 -3.80 24.15 -10.52
N ASN A 71 -3.92 24.92 -11.58
CA ASN A 71 -5.02 24.79 -12.54
C ASN A 71 -4.91 23.49 -13.37
N ARG A 72 -3.72 22.88 -13.47
CA ARG A 72 -3.51 21.65 -14.24
C ARG A 72 -2.71 20.62 -13.45
N HIS A 73 -1.41 20.55 -13.63
CA HIS A 73 -0.58 19.49 -13.05
C HIS A 73 0.34 20.02 -11.95
N ILE A 74 0.72 19.14 -11.03
CA ILE A 74 1.82 19.36 -10.09
C ILE A 74 2.91 18.34 -10.42
N TYR A 75 4.12 18.84 -10.72
CA TYR A 75 5.31 18.05 -10.99
C TYR A 75 6.25 18.10 -9.79
N ILE A 76 6.49 16.97 -9.14
CA ILE A 76 7.38 16.85 -8.00
C ILE A 76 8.70 16.22 -8.48
N ASN A 77 9.66 17.07 -8.80
CA ASN A 77 10.98 16.67 -9.29
C ASN A 77 12.03 16.60 -8.15
N SER A 78 11.64 17.02 -6.95
CA SER A 78 12.47 16.98 -5.73
C SER A 78 11.58 16.61 -4.54
N ASN A 79 12.19 16.23 -3.42
CA ASN A 79 11.44 15.75 -2.26
C ASN A 79 10.57 16.84 -1.62
N ILE A 80 9.41 16.47 -1.12
CA ILE A 80 8.62 17.27 -0.20
C ILE A 80 8.56 16.51 1.13
N THR A 81 9.18 17.08 2.18
CA THR A 81 9.25 16.47 3.51
C THR A 81 8.57 17.39 4.53
N ARG A 82 7.50 16.90 5.15
CA ARG A 82 6.73 17.58 6.19
C ARG A 82 6.82 16.74 7.46
N SER A 83 7.72 17.12 8.39
CA SER A 83 7.95 16.40 9.66
C SER A 83 7.18 16.99 10.85
N GLY A 84 6.54 18.15 10.68
CA GLY A 84 5.67 18.77 11.67
C GLY A 84 4.23 18.27 11.60
N THR A 85 3.33 18.88 12.38
CA THR A 85 1.89 18.56 12.40
C THR A 85 1.09 19.26 11.28
N GLY A 86 1.69 20.21 10.56
CA GLY A 86 1.04 20.89 9.44
C GLY A 86 0.82 19.96 8.23
N GLY A 87 -0.30 20.14 7.57
CA GLY A 87 -0.72 19.36 6.41
C GLY A 87 0.05 19.71 5.14
N LEU A 88 0.03 18.77 4.21
CA LEU A 88 0.36 19.01 2.81
C LEU A 88 -0.88 18.78 1.97
N ILE A 89 -1.31 19.81 1.26
CA ILE A 89 -2.50 19.78 0.40
C ILE A 89 -2.02 20.00 -1.02
N LEU A 90 -2.29 19.05 -1.89
CA LEU A 90 -1.93 19.11 -3.31
C LEU A 90 -3.24 19.10 -4.12
N GLU A 91 -3.53 20.18 -4.82
CA GLU A 91 -4.79 20.41 -5.54
C GLU A 91 -4.51 20.70 -7.04
N PRO A 92 -4.18 19.69 -7.86
CA PRO A 92 -4.12 19.88 -9.30
C PRO A 92 -5.52 19.92 -9.90
N GLY A 93 -5.71 20.80 -10.92
CA GLY A 93 -6.96 20.93 -11.63
C GLY A 93 -8.06 21.66 -10.87
N SER A 94 -7.71 22.53 -9.95
CA SER A 94 -8.66 23.28 -9.10
C SER A 94 -9.67 24.11 -9.90
N SER A 95 -9.33 24.53 -11.12
CA SER A 95 -10.24 25.32 -11.99
C SER A 95 -11.13 24.47 -12.91
N ASN A 96 -11.03 23.13 -12.91
CA ASN A 96 -11.78 22.21 -13.79
C ASN A 96 -11.71 22.50 -15.31
N VAL A 97 -10.77 23.32 -15.77
CA VAL A 97 -10.68 23.76 -17.17
C VAL A 97 -9.92 22.76 -18.05
N TYR A 98 -9.11 21.88 -17.45
CA TYR A 98 -8.17 21.04 -18.18
C TYR A 98 -8.27 19.56 -17.77
N GLY A 99 -9.27 18.85 -18.16
CA GLY A 99 -9.33 17.38 -18.15
C GLY A 99 -8.69 16.69 -16.92
N SER A 100 -8.01 15.58 -17.13
CA SER A 100 -7.39 14.78 -16.04
C SER A 100 -6.12 15.45 -15.48
N ALA A 101 -6.25 16.19 -14.40
CA ALA A 101 -5.14 16.78 -13.68
C ALA A 101 -4.42 15.71 -12.80
N THR A 102 -3.10 15.78 -12.70
CA THR A 102 -2.30 14.77 -11.99
C THR A 102 -1.17 15.39 -11.17
N ILE A 103 -0.75 14.68 -10.14
CA ILE A 103 0.54 14.87 -9.50
C ILE A 103 1.53 13.89 -10.14
N ASN A 104 2.64 14.41 -10.66
CA ASN A 104 3.67 13.61 -11.31
C ASN A 104 4.92 13.60 -10.43
N LEU A 105 5.31 12.43 -9.91
CA LEU A 105 6.57 12.25 -9.19
C LEU A 105 7.67 11.80 -10.16
N ALA A 106 8.75 12.57 -10.23
CA ALA A 106 9.93 12.21 -10.99
C ALA A 106 10.69 11.04 -10.33
N SER A 107 11.56 10.40 -11.09
CA SER A 107 12.46 9.35 -10.57
C SER A 107 13.28 9.87 -9.37
N GLY A 108 13.28 9.14 -8.27
CA GLY A 108 14.01 9.50 -7.05
C GLY A 108 13.36 10.59 -6.20
N SER A 109 12.20 11.14 -6.59
CA SER A 109 11.46 12.09 -5.75
C SER A 109 10.45 11.39 -4.85
N SER A 110 10.14 11.99 -3.70
CA SER A 110 9.19 11.47 -2.72
C SER A 110 8.35 12.56 -2.08
N ILE A 111 7.17 12.19 -1.62
CA ILE A 111 6.32 12.98 -0.73
C ILE A 111 6.29 12.26 0.62
N SER A 112 6.72 12.96 1.68
CA SER A 112 6.75 12.44 3.03
C SER A 112 6.01 13.38 3.96
N THR A 113 5.01 12.89 4.69
CA THR A 113 4.19 13.69 5.61
C THR A 113 4.05 12.98 6.95
N SER A 114 4.18 13.73 8.07
CA SER A 114 4.09 13.16 9.42
C SER A 114 2.67 13.11 9.99
N SER A 115 1.77 13.98 9.53
CA SER A 115 0.35 13.96 9.95
C SER A 115 -0.53 14.75 8.99
N GLY A 116 -1.83 14.39 8.93
CA GLY A 116 -2.89 15.24 8.38
C GLY A 116 -2.87 15.55 6.89
N ALA A 117 -2.05 14.87 6.09
CA ALA A 117 -2.06 15.12 4.64
C ALA A 117 -3.37 14.66 4.02
N THR A 118 -4.09 15.60 3.42
CA THR A 118 -5.20 15.30 2.52
C THR A 118 -4.68 15.36 1.09
N VAL A 119 -4.19 14.23 0.58
CA VAL A 119 -3.80 14.10 -0.82
C VAL A 119 -4.98 13.47 -1.55
N ARG A 120 -5.73 14.26 -2.31
CA ARG A 120 -6.94 13.79 -3.01
C ARG A 120 -6.75 13.50 -4.50
N PRO A 121 -5.78 14.13 -5.21
CA PRO A 121 -5.67 13.96 -6.64
C PRO A 121 -4.89 12.71 -7.03
N ASN A 122 -4.97 12.38 -8.32
CA ASN A 122 -4.24 11.26 -8.89
C ASN A 122 -2.73 11.47 -8.84
N ILE A 123 -1.99 10.45 -8.42
CA ILE A 123 -0.52 10.48 -8.37
C ILE A 123 0.03 9.56 -9.46
N ASN A 124 0.87 10.15 -10.32
CA ASN A 124 1.64 9.40 -11.32
C ASN A 124 3.05 9.14 -10.80
N LEU A 125 3.40 7.88 -10.62
CA LEU A 125 4.72 7.44 -10.16
C LEU A 125 5.59 7.09 -11.36
N SER A 126 6.67 7.83 -11.59
CA SER A 126 7.71 7.40 -12.54
C SER A 126 8.47 6.17 -12.00
N SER A 127 9.30 5.53 -12.83
CA SER A 127 9.94 4.23 -12.56
C SER A 127 10.71 4.09 -11.25
N SER A 128 11.08 5.19 -10.61
CA SER A 128 11.74 5.21 -9.28
C SER A 128 11.06 6.20 -8.33
N GLY A 129 9.90 6.73 -8.68
CA GLY A 129 9.10 7.59 -7.82
C GLY A 129 8.40 6.76 -6.74
N ASN A 130 8.36 7.27 -5.51
CA ASN A 130 7.67 6.63 -4.40
C ASN A 130 6.67 7.57 -3.76
N VAL A 131 5.52 7.04 -3.36
CA VAL A 131 4.68 7.70 -2.35
C VAL A 131 5.03 7.10 -1.00
N ASP A 132 5.41 7.93 -0.04
CA ASP A 132 5.69 7.50 1.32
C ASP A 132 4.70 8.14 2.31
N PHE A 133 3.93 7.30 2.98
CA PHE A 133 2.99 7.70 4.01
C PHE A 133 3.65 7.60 5.39
N THR A 134 4.13 8.73 5.91
CA THR A 134 4.92 8.82 7.16
C THR A 134 4.11 9.26 8.38
N GLY A 135 2.82 9.60 8.21
CA GLY A 135 1.97 10.15 9.25
C GLY A 135 1.73 9.21 10.45
N SER A 136 1.49 9.79 11.63
CA SER A 136 1.15 9.06 12.86
C SER A 136 -0.36 8.97 13.12
N GLY A 137 -1.18 9.76 12.40
CA GLY A 137 -2.65 9.74 12.49
C GLY A 137 -3.32 8.83 11.46
N THR A 138 -4.65 8.86 11.43
CA THR A 138 -5.43 8.19 10.38
C THR A 138 -5.69 9.15 9.22
N SER A 139 -5.39 8.72 8.00
CA SER A 139 -5.67 9.46 6.78
C SER A 139 -6.34 8.55 5.74
N THR A 140 -7.20 9.14 4.91
CA THR A 140 -7.84 8.43 3.79
C THR A 140 -7.36 9.03 2.47
N TYR A 141 -6.84 8.18 1.59
CA TYR A 141 -6.46 8.54 0.25
C TYR A 141 -7.49 7.99 -0.75
N SER A 142 -8.24 8.89 -1.38
CA SER A 142 -9.31 8.55 -2.32
C SER A 142 -8.95 8.79 -3.79
N GLY A 143 -7.79 9.38 -4.06
CA GLY A 143 -7.26 9.54 -5.42
C GLY A 143 -6.72 8.24 -6.00
N SER A 144 -6.33 8.26 -7.27
CA SER A 144 -5.68 7.12 -7.93
C SER A 144 -4.16 7.28 -7.90
N ILE A 145 -3.45 6.20 -7.58
CA ILE A 145 -2.00 6.09 -7.70
C ILE A 145 -1.73 5.18 -8.90
N PHE A 146 -0.95 5.65 -9.88
CA PHE A 146 -0.63 4.90 -11.09
C PHE A 146 0.82 5.13 -11.53
N GLY A 147 1.27 4.42 -12.58
CA GLY A 147 2.66 4.48 -13.04
C GLY A 147 3.49 3.30 -12.55
N SER A 148 4.82 3.40 -12.64
CA SER A 148 5.73 2.27 -12.36
C SER A 148 6.46 2.34 -11.01
N GLY A 149 6.23 3.38 -10.22
CA GLY A 149 6.83 3.54 -8.89
C GLY A 149 6.13 2.74 -7.80
N SER A 150 6.61 2.87 -6.57
CA SER A 150 6.20 2.08 -5.40
C SER A 150 5.43 2.90 -4.36
N LEU A 151 4.66 2.20 -3.53
CA LEU A 151 3.96 2.76 -2.39
C LEU A 151 4.62 2.27 -1.10
N ASN A 152 5.03 3.20 -0.23
CA ASN A 152 5.61 2.91 1.06
C ASN A 152 4.70 3.43 2.19
N LYS A 153 4.55 2.64 3.24
CA LYS A 153 3.89 3.02 4.50
C LYS A 153 4.91 2.88 5.63
N THR A 154 5.48 4.00 6.07
CA THR A 154 6.58 4.05 7.05
C THR A 154 6.19 4.71 8.38
N GLY A 155 5.16 5.53 8.40
CA GLY A 155 4.66 6.15 9.63
C GLY A 155 3.89 5.19 10.54
N SER A 156 3.70 5.55 11.81
CA SER A 156 2.99 4.73 12.81
C SER A 156 1.45 4.78 12.68
N GLY A 157 0.91 5.71 11.89
CA GLY A 157 -0.54 5.89 11.73
C GLY A 157 -1.19 4.90 10.76
N THR A 158 -2.46 5.12 10.49
CA THR A 158 -3.26 4.34 9.55
C THR A 158 -3.48 5.11 8.25
N VAL A 159 -3.21 4.47 7.12
CA VAL A 159 -3.62 4.97 5.80
C VAL A 159 -4.66 4.05 5.22
N VAL A 160 -5.77 4.65 4.81
CA VAL A 160 -6.87 3.96 4.13
C VAL A 160 -6.77 4.28 2.64
N LEU A 161 -6.57 3.28 1.79
CA LEU A 161 -6.69 3.44 0.35
C LEU A 161 -8.12 3.13 -0.07
N SER A 162 -8.80 4.09 -0.68
CA SER A 162 -10.18 3.94 -1.16
C SER A 162 -10.34 4.27 -2.65
N GLY A 163 -9.34 4.89 -3.29
CA GLY A 163 -9.30 5.14 -4.73
C GLY A 163 -8.90 3.92 -5.55
N SER A 164 -9.03 3.99 -6.87
CA SER A 164 -8.58 2.94 -7.78
C SER A 164 -7.11 3.14 -8.14
N ASN A 165 -6.26 2.17 -7.81
CA ASN A 165 -4.83 2.25 -8.01
C ASN A 165 -4.33 1.25 -9.05
N SER A 166 -3.34 1.66 -9.86
CA SER A 166 -2.78 0.85 -10.95
C SER A 166 -1.25 1.00 -11.08
N TYR A 167 -0.57 1.38 -9.99
CA TYR A 167 0.90 1.40 -9.98
C TYR A 167 1.46 -0.02 -10.11
N SER A 168 2.62 -0.18 -10.76
CA SER A 168 3.22 -1.50 -11.00
C SER A 168 4.41 -1.83 -10.09
N GLY A 169 4.85 -0.88 -9.26
CA GLY A 169 5.87 -1.11 -8.24
C GLY A 169 5.32 -1.86 -7.01
N SER A 170 6.18 -2.11 -6.06
CA SER A 170 5.84 -2.82 -4.82
C SER A 170 5.03 -1.97 -3.85
N THR A 171 4.22 -2.63 -3.05
CA THR A 171 3.64 -2.06 -1.83
C THR A 171 4.47 -2.51 -0.63
N ILE A 172 4.98 -1.56 0.17
CA ILE A 172 5.85 -1.84 1.32
C ILE A 172 5.23 -1.25 2.58
N VAL A 173 5.01 -2.08 3.62
CA VAL A 173 4.44 -1.65 4.90
C VAL A 173 5.48 -1.88 6.00
N ASN A 174 6.23 -0.82 6.34
CA ASN A 174 7.30 -0.87 7.33
C ASN A 174 6.80 -0.56 8.75
N ALA A 175 5.76 0.26 8.90
CA ALA A 175 5.18 0.61 10.19
C ALA A 175 3.71 1.05 10.05
N GLY A 176 2.98 1.08 11.18
CA GLY A 176 1.58 1.45 11.24
C GLY A 176 0.66 0.52 10.45
N THR A 177 -0.41 1.05 9.88
CA THR A 177 -1.41 0.25 9.16
C THR A 177 -1.67 0.80 7.76
N LEU A 178 -1.63 -0.07 6.76
CA LEU A 178 -2.17 0.19 5.43
C LEU A 178 -3.47 -0.60 5.28
N ARG A 179 -4.60 0.09 5.15
CA ARG A 179 -5.94 -0.51 5.07
C ARG A 179 -6.50 -0.41 3.65
N ILE A 180 -7.01 -1.53 3.16
CA ILE A 180 -7.57 -1.67 1.83
C ILE A 180 -9.08 -1.90 1.95
N ASP A 181 -9.87 -0.87 1.67
CA ASP A 181 -11.33 -0.91 1.81
C ASP A 181 -12.05 -1.31 0.51
N ASN A 182 -11.36 -1.27 -0.62
CA ASN A 182 -11.90 -1.60 -1.93
C ASN A 182 -10.88 -2.45 -2.72
N SER A 183 -11.34 -3.46 -3.45
CA SER A 183 -10.48 -4.33 -4.27
C SER A 183 -9.72 -3.58 -5.37
N SER A 184 -10.26 -2.47 -5.88
CA SER A 184 -9.55 -1.60 -6.82
C SER A 184 -8.54 -0.65 -6.14
N SER A 185 -8.50 -0.62 -4.81
CA SER A 185 -7.56 0.25 -4.07
C SER A 185 -6.12 -0.26 -4.07
N VAL A 186 -5.89 -1.42 -4.62
CA VAL A 186 -4.56 -1.96 -4.91
C VAL A 186 -4.54 -2.51 -6.33
N PRO A 187 -3.39 -2.45 -7.03
CA PRO A 187 -3.26 -3.05 -8.35
C PRO A 187 -3.51 -4.55 -8.30
N SER A 188 -4.11 -5.10 -9.34
CA SER A 188 -4.42 -6.54 -9.43
C SER A 188 -3.19 -7.45 -9.46
N ASN A 189 -2.01 -6.90 -9.73
CA ASN A 189 -0.75 -7.64 -9.90
C ASN A 189 0.38 -7.01 -9.08
N HIS A 190 0.12 -6.61 -7.84
CA HIS A 190 1.15 -6.02 -7.00
C HIS A 190 1.77 -7.04 -6.05
N SER A 191 3.04 -6.80 -5.68
CA SER A 191 3.70 -7.50 -4.59
C SER A 191 3.59 -6.70 -3.30
N LEU A 192 3.47 -7.40 -2.18
CA LEU A 192 3.45 -6.84 -0.84
C LEU A 192 4.66 -7.29 -0.04
N THR A 193 5.36 -6.33 0.57
CA THR A 193 6.34 -6.59 1.62
C THR A 193 5.85 -5.93 2.91
N SER A 194 5.48 -6.73 3.92
CA SER A 194 5.10 -6.24 5.25
C SER A 194 6.23 -6.53 6.23
N ASN A 195 7.01 -5.50 6.62
CA ASN A 195 8.21 -5.68 7.44
C ASN A 195 7.98 -5.49 8.95
N GLY A 196 7.18 -4.48 9.34
CA GLY A 196 6.92 -4.16 10.75
C GLY A 196 5.56 -3.53 10.98
N GLY A 197 4.84 -3.20 9.91
CA GLY A 197 3.47 -2.69 9.97
C GLY A 197 2.42 -3.78 9.76
N THR A 198 1.17 -3.37 9.68
CA THR A 198 0.01 -4.23 9.41
C THR A 198 -0.61 -3.88 8.06
N TYR A 199 -0.79 -4.87 7.21
CA TYR A 199 -1.61 -4.77 6.01
C TYR A 199 -3.02 -5.29 6.32
N ASN A 200 -4.00 -4.39 6.28
CA ASN A 200 -5.37 -4.70 6.69
C ASN A 200 -6.26 -4.89 5.45
N VAL A 201 -6.74 -6.11 5.26
CA VAL A 201 -7.52 -6.59 4.10
C VAL A 201 -9.02 -6.48 4.44
N ASN A 202 -9.61 -5.31 4.17
CA ASN A 202 -11.06 -5.08 4.31
C ASN A 202 -11.83 -5.31 3.01
N SER A 203 -11.14 -5.70 1.95
CA SER A 203 -11.70 -6.12 0.66
C SER A 203 -10.89 -7.30 0.13
N ASN A 204 -11.43 -8.07 -0.81
CA ASN A 204 -10.68 -9.16 -1.42
C ASN A 204 -9.44 -8.61 -2.16
N VAL A 205 -8.28 -9.19 -1.87
CA VAL A 205 -6.99 -8.77 -2.45
C VAL A 205 -6.28 -9.97 -3.04
N THR A 206 -5.70 -9.79 -4.23
CA THR A 206 -4.80 -10.77 -4.86
C THR A 206 -3.39 -10.18 -4.97
N LEU A 207 -2.41 -10.88 -4.43
CA LEU A 207 -0.99 -10.55 -4.47
C LEU A 207 -0.25 -11.48 -5.42
N THR A 208 0.67 -10.96 -6.21
CA THR A 208 1.60 -11.77 -7.02
C THR A 208 2.86 -12.18 -6.25
N GLY A 209 3.09 -11.60 -5.09
CA GLY A 209 4.16 -11.93 -4.17
C GLY A 209 3.85 -11.37 -2.79
N LEU A 210 4.21 -12.13 -1.76
CA LEU A 210 4.08 -11.74 -0.36
C LEU A 210 5.38 -12.08 0.38
N SER A 211 5.90 -11.12 1.16
CA SER A 211 7.12 -11.28 1.95
C SER A 211 7.14 -10.38 3.18
N GLY A 212 8.14 -10.57 4.04
CA GLY A 212 8.35 -9.77 5.24
C GLY A 212 7.91 -10.45 6.52
N SER A 213 8.00 -9.73 7.64
CA SER A 213 7.77 -10.23 9.01
C SER A 213 6.70 -9.44 9.77
N GLY A 214 6.03 -8.49 9.11
CA GLY A 214 4.94 -7.70 9.69
C GLY A 214 3.62 -8.47 9.78
N GLY A 215 2.54 -7.78 10.16
CA GLY A 215 1.22 -8.37 10.29
C GLY A 215 0.38 -8.28 9.01
N ILE A 216 -0.51 -9.25 8.85
CA ILE A 216 -1.66 -9.15 7.95
C ILE A 216 -2.92 -9.40 8.76
N SER A 217 -3.95 -8.59 8.57
CA SER A 217 -5.26 -8.80 9.19
C SER A 217 -6.34 -8.89 8.12
N ILE A 218 -7.06 -10.00 8.06
CA ILE A 218 -8.10 -10.24 7.06
C ILE A 218 -9.47 -10.12 7.73
N ALA A 219 -10.28 -9.16 7.27
CA ALA A 219 -11.59 -8.92 7.83
C ALA A 219 -12.57 -10.06 7.50
N SER A 220 -13.61 -10.20 8.31
CA SER A 220 -14.67 -11.21 8.12
C SER A 220 -15.29 -11.12 6.73
N GLY A 221 -15.49 -12.28 6.08
CA GLY A 221 -16.04 -12.37 4.73
C GLY A 221 -15.10 -11.83 3.62
N ARG A 222 -13.82 -11.57 3.94
CA ARG A 222 -12.81 -11.16 2.98
C ARG A 222 -11.77 -12.25 2.79
N ASN A 223 -11.07 -12.17 1.66
CA ASN A 223 -10.05 -13.16 1.31
C ASN A 223 -8.77 -12.48 0.82
N LEU A 224 -7.63 -13.00 1.29
CA LEU A 224 -6.31 -12.69 0.74
C LEU A 224 -5.88 -13.86 -0.14
N THR A 225 -5.64 -13.59 -1.42
CA THR A 225 -5.08 -14.58 -2.35
C THR A 225 -3.61 -14.28 -2.61
N VAL A 226 -2.74 -15.26 -2.45
CA VAL A 226 -1.34 -15.22 -2.91
C VAL A 226 -1.21 -16.09 -4.15
N ASN A 227 -1.12 -15.42 -5.30
CA ASN A 227 -0.93 -16.03 -6.62
C ASN A 227 0.53 -15.81 -7.06
N ASN A 228 1.44 -16.60 -6.51
CA ASN A 228 2.86 -16.45 -6.77
C ASN A 228 3.32 -17.25 -7.99
N SER A 229 4.05 -16.58 -8.88
CA SER A 229 4.70 -17.19 -10.05
C SER A 229 6.16 -17.61 -9.79
N SER A 230 6.71 -17.25 -8.65
CA SER A 230 8.01 -17.68 -8.11
C SER A 230 7.81 -18.13 -6.67
N GLY A 231 8.62 -19.04 -6.18
CA GLY A 231 8.58 -19.46 -4.79
C GLY A 231 8.69 -18.26 -3.82
N GLY A 232 8.15 -18.38 -2.63
CA GLY A 232 8.20 -17.30 -1.65
C GLY A 232 7.88 -17.75 -0.24
N SER A 233 8.09 -16.84 0.72
CA SER A 233 7.75 -17.10 2.12
C SER A 233 7.32 -15.83 2.84
N PHE A 234 6.50 -15.98 3.86
CA PHE A 234 6.09 -14.93 4.76
C PHE A 234 6.38 -15.33 6.20
N SER A 235 7.19 -14.51 6.86
CA SER A 235 7.57 -14.72 8.27
C SER A 235 6.77 -13.86 9.24
N GLY A 236 5.77 -13.15 8.78
CA GLY A 236 4.82 -12.43 9.61
C GLY A 236 3.66 -13.31 10.08
N ILE A 237 2.67 -12.68 10.71
CA ILE A 237 1.47 -13.35 11.22
C ILE A 237 0.27 -12.92 10.39
N ILE A 238 -0.47 -13.87 9.86
CA ILE A 238 -1.78 -13.67 9.26
C ILE A 238 -2.83 -13.89 10.35
N SER A 239 -3.71 -12.91 10.55
CA SER A 239 -4.74 -12.88 11.60
C SER A 239 -6.09 -12.44 11.05
N GLY A 240 -7.13 -12.48 11.90
CA GLY A 240 -8.49 -12.05 11.57
C GLY A 240 -9.42 -13.20 11.24
N SER A 241 -10.65 -12.89 10.82
CA SER A 241 -11.69 -13.89 10.57
C SER A 241 -11.97 -14.12 9.07
N GLY A 242 -11.18 -13.51 8.19
CA GLY A 242 -11.23 -13.73 6.74
C GLY A 242 -10.41 -14.94 6.30
N GLY A 243 -10.56 -15.33 5.04
CA GLY A 243 -9.92 -16.50 4.44
C GLY A 243 -8.57 -16.19 3.77
N PHE A 244 -7.78 -17.23 3.59
CA PHE A 244 -6.52 -17.21 2.86
C PHE A 244 -6.56 -18.19 1.69
N THR A 245 -6.12 -17.77 0.52
CA THR A 245 -6.00 -18.63 -0.65
C THR A 245 -4.57 -18.63 -1.16
N LYS A 246 -3.98 -19.81 -1.23
CA LYS A 246 -2.76 -20.04 -2.02
C LYS A 246 -3.15 -20.44 -3.43
N ASP A 247 -2.71 -19.65 -4.40
CA ASP A 247 -2.88 -19.88 -5.82
C ASP A 247 -1.53 -19.78 -6.54
N GLY A 248 -1.50 -20.03 -7.85
CA GLY A 248 -0.25 -20.08 -8.62
C GLY A 248 0.51 -21.40 -8.43
N SER A 249 1.37 -21.71 -9.38
CA SER A 249 2.00 -23.04 -9.53
C SER A 249 3.18 -23.30 -8.62
N GLN A 250 3.74 -22.27 -7.96
CA GLN A 250 4.95 -22.39 -7.15
C GLN A 250 4.62 -22.63 -5.67
N SER A 251 5.60 -23.08 -4.91
CA SER A 251 5.46 -23.23 -3.46
C SER A 251 5.43 -21.87 -2.74
N PHE A 252 4.73 -21.83 -1.62
CA PHE A 252 4.71 -20.69 -0.71
C PHE A 252 4.74 -21.17 0.74
N THR A 253 5.62 -20.58 1.57
CA THR A 253 5.80 -21.00 2.95
C THR A 253 5.31 -19.94 3.93
N LEU A 254 4.47 -20.34 4.88
CA LEU A 254 4.12 -19.58 6.08
C LEU A 254 5.03 -20.00 7.23
N LEU A 255 5.89 -19.08 7.70
CA LEU A 255 6.97 -19.39 8.64
C LEU A 255 6.60 -19.22 10.12
N ASN A 256 5.42 -18.66 10.43
CA ASN A 256 4.99 -18.39 11.81
C ASN A 256 3.59 -18.92 12.11
N ASN A 257 3.24 -18.95 13.40
CA ASN A 257 1.91 -19.30 13.85
C ASN A 257 0.89 -18.26 13.41
N ASN A 258 0.01 -18.66 12.52
CA ASN A 258 -1.07 -17.82 12.02
C ASN A 258 -2.31 -18.00 12.90
N THR A 259 -3.14 -16.95 12.99
CA THR A 259 -4.29 -16.93 13.89
C THR A 259 -5.59 -16.54 13.19
N TYR A 260 -5.61 -16.55 11.85
CA TYR A 260 -6.85 -16.32 11.12
C TYR A 260 -7.78 -17.53 11.24
N THR A 261 -9.09 -17.27 11.27
CA THR A 261 -10.11 -18.30 11.49
C THR A 261 -11.01 -18.55 10.26
N GLY A 262 -10.79 -17.82 9.17
CA GLY A 262 -11.47 -18.08 7.91
C GLY A 262 -10.86 -19.28 7.17
N SER A 263 -11.49 -19.70 6.08
CA SER A 263 -11.04 -20.89 5.34
C SER A 263 -9.69 -20.69 4.67
N THR A 264 -8.89 -21.75 4.63
CA THR A 264 -7.68 -21.88 3.81
C THR A 264 -8.01 -22.67 2.54
N THR A 265 -7.74 -22.08 1.38
CA THR A 265 -7.93 -22.75 0.09
C THR A 265 -6.59 -22.85 -0.63
N ILE A 266 -6.27 -24.05 -1.12
CA ILE A 266 -5.10 -24.28 -1.96
C ILE A 266 -5.59 -24.63 -3.35
N SER A 267 -5.54 -23.63 -4.25
CA SER A 267 -6.04 -23.72 -5.63
C SER A 267 -4.96 -24.06 -6.64
N GLY A 268 -3.69 -23.85 -6.28
CA GLY A 268 -2.54 -24.12 -7.14
C GLY A 268 -1.24 -24.26 -6.37
N GLY A 269 -0.33 -25.09 -6.88
CA GLY A 269 0.99 -25.33 -6.33
C GLY A 269 0.99 -25.94 -4.92
N GLU A 270 1.86 -25.43 -4.06
CA GLU A 270 2.09 -25.95 -2.72
C GLU A 270 2.01 -24.84 -1.67
N LEU A 271 1.34 -25.10 -0.58
CA LEU A 271 1.41 -24.33 0.65
C LEU A 271 2.15 -25.16 1.70
N THR A 272 3.29 -24.65 2.18
CA THR A 272 4.02 -25.24 3.30
C THR A 272 3.85 -24.37 4.54
N THR A 273 3.75 -24.97 5.72
CA THR A 273 3.74 -24.24 6.98
C THR A 273 4.77 -24.80 7.94
N THR A 274 5.59 -23.91 8.53
CA THR A 274 6.50 -24.23 9.63
C THR A 274 5.95 -23.77 10.98
N GLY A 275 4.74 -23.19 11.00
CA GLY A 275 3.99 -22.79 12.17
C GLY A 275 2.54 -23.23 12.05
N LEU A 276 1.71 -22.90 13.03
CA LEU A 276 0.29 -23.24 13.03
C LEU A 276 -0.45 -22.49 11.92
N LEU A 277 -1.37 -23.17 11.24
CA LEU A 277 -2.29 -22.53 10.30
C LEU A 277 -3.47 -21.80 11.00
N GLY A 278 -3.66 -22.06 12.29
CA GLY A 278 -4.87 -21.67 13.01
C GLY A 278 -6.00 -22.70 12.82
N ASP A 279 -7.09 -22.50 13.53
CA ASP A 279 -8.26 -23.39 13.50
C ASP A 279 -9.12 -23.10 12.24
N THR A 280 -8.55 -23.36 11.06
CA THR A 280 -9.11 -23.03 9.75
C THR A 280 -9.65 -24.28 9.02
N ASN A 281 -10.75 -24.13 8.28
CA ASN A 281 -11.20 -25.17 7.37
C ASN A 281 -10.37 -25.14 6.09
N ILE A 282 -9.85 -26.29 5.67
CA ILE A 282 -8.92 -26.42 4.55
C ILE A 282 -9.60 -27.09 3.35
N SER A 283 -9.39 -26.53 2.18
CA SER A 283 -9.81 -27.10 0.90
C SER A 283 -8.62 -27.16 -0.07
N LEU A 284 -8.36 -28.36 -0.61
CA LEU A 284 -7.29 -28.62 -1.56
C LEU A 284 -7.85 -29.00 -2.94
N ALA A 285 -7.46 -28.29 -3.97
CA ALA A 285 -7.72 -28.68 -5.34
C ALA A 285 -6.90 -29.91 -5.75
N SER A 286 -7.31 -30.63 -6.78
CA SER A 286 -6.53 -31.73 -7.33
C SER A 286 -5.16 -31.25 -7.80
N GLY A 287 -4.10 -31.99 -7.47
CA GLY A 287 -2.72 -31.68 -7.85
C GLY A 287 -2.06 -30.59 -7.01
N THR A 288 -2.68 -30.14 -5.92
CA THR A 288 -2.06 -29.21 -4.97
C THR A 288 -1.52 -29.94 -3.75
N ILE A 289 -0.59 -29.30 -3.02
CA ILE A 289 0.07 -29.87 -1.87
C ILE A 289 -0.10 -28.94 -0.66
N LEU A 290 -0.43 -29.53 0.49
CA LEU A 290 -0.29 -28.90 1.80
C LEU A 290 0.78 -29.64 2.59
N GLY A 291 1.91 -28.99 2.83
CA GLY A 291 3.01 -29.52 3.63
C GLY A 291 3.05 -28.92 5.05
N PHE A 292 3.31 -29.75 6.03
CA PHE A 292 3.57 -29.36 7.42
C PHE A 292 5.03 -29.65 7.76
N ASP A 293 5.81 -28.62 8.12
CA ASP A 293 7.26 -28.77 8.35
C ASP A 293 7.67 -28.63 9.83
N ALA A 294 6.78 -28.27 10.74
CA ALA A 294 7.13 -28.12 12.15
C ALA A 294 5.93 -28.21 13.11
N GLY A 295 5.98 -29.22 13.97
CA GLY A 295 5.10 -29.39 15.13
C GLY A 295 3.69 -29.89 14.80
N ASP A 296 3.01 -30.38 15.84
CA ASP A 296 1.62 -30.80 15.76
C ASP A 296 0.74 -29.57 15.51
N ASP A 297 -0.28 -29.71 14.68
CA ASP A 297 -1.25 -28.66 14.39
C ASP A 297 -2.69 -29.13 14.60
N THR A 298 -3.56 -28.18 14.96
CA THR A 298 -5.01 -28.41 15.04
C THR A 298 -5.67 -27.51 14.01
N ILE A 299 -6.38 -28.13 13.09
CA ILE A 299 -7.09 -27.48 12.00
C ILE A 299 -8.58 -27.78 12.10
N GLY A 300 -9.40 -27.02 11.39
CA GLY A 300 -10.82 -27.30 11.28
C GLY A 300 -11.11 -28.55 10.45
N SER A 301 -11.93 -28.45 9.41
CA SER A 301 -12.19 -29.55 8.50
C SER A 301 -11.21 -29.58 7.33
N ILE A 302 -11.02 -30.77 6.75
CA ILE A 302 -10.28 -30.95 5.49
C ILE A 302 -11.24 -31.44 4.41
N SER A 303 -11.10 -30.90 3.20
CA SER A 303 -11.87 -31.32 2.02
C SER A 303 -11.03 -31.22 0.75
N GLY A 304 -11.50 -31.87 -0.33
CA GLY A 304 -10.86 -31.82 -1.63
C GLY A 304 -10.06 -33.07 -1.98
N SER A 305 -9.10 -32.94 -2.93
CA SER A 305 -8.44 -34.09 -3.56
C SER A 305 -6.95 -33.85 -3.85
N GLY A 306 -6.30 -32.90 -3.15
CA GLY A 306 -4.85 -32.68 -3.21
C GLY A 306 -4.07 -33.67 -2.36
N LEU A 307 -2.78 -33.38 -2.19
CA LEU A 307 -1.88 -34.15 -1.30
C LEU A 307 -1.69 -33.39 0.02
N ILE A 308 -1.75 -34.10 1.14
CA ILE A 308 -1.31 -33.60 2.45
C ILE A 308 -0.03 -34.33 2.83
N ASP A 309 1.03 -33.58 3.07
CA ASP A 309 2.33 -34.10 3.43
C ASP A 309 2.62 -33.80 4.91
N ILE A 310 2.75 -34.87 5.71
CA ILE A 310 2.92 -34.82 7.17
C ILE A 310 4.23 -35.55 7.51
N PRO A 311 5.31 -34.84 7.85
CA PRO A 311 6.56 -35.48 8.21
C PRO A 311 6.45 -36.44 9.41
N SER A 312 7.36 -37.38 9.46
CA SER A 312 7.45 -38.36 10.53
C SER A 312 7.45 -37.75 11.93
N GLY A 313 6.62 -38.28 12.81
CA GLY A 313 6.51 -37.83 14.20
C GLY A 313 5.61 -36.66 14.45
N MET A 314 4.93 -36.13 13.40
CA MET A 314 3.94 -35.05 13.53
C MET A 314 2.50 -35.60 13.54
N THR A 315 1.63 -34.88 14.22
CA THR A 315 0.20 -35.18 14.30
C THR A 315 -0.63 -33.97 13.86
N ILE A 316 -1.49 -34.16 12.86
CA ILE A 316 -2.47 -33.16 12.49
C ILE A 316 -3.82 -33.59 13.02
N THR A 317 -4.41 -32.77 13.88
CA THR A 317 -5.72 -33.01 14.47
C THR A 317 -6.77 -32.18 13.76
N SER A 318 -7.83 -32.82 13.26
CA SER A 318 -8.98 -32.10 12.67
C SER A 318 -10.07 -31.95 13.73
N SER A 319 -10.44 -30.70 14.04
CA SER A 319 -11.47 -30.33 15.00
C SER A 319 -12.81 -30.08 14.28
N LEU A 320 -13.54 -31.12 13.90
CA LEU A 320 -14.88 -30.99 13.33
C LEU A 320 -15.88 -30.66 14.42
N SER A 321 -16.43 -29.43 14.40
CA SER A 321 -17.45 -29.02 15.37
C SER A 321 -18.84 -29.57 15.07
N SER A 322 -19.18 -29.85 13.80
CA SER A 322 -20.40 -30.55 13.36
C SER A 322 -20.32 -30.85 11.85
N GLY A 323 -20.98 -31.95 11.44
CA GLY A 323 -21.06 -32.34 10.04
C GLY A 323 -19.94 -33.29 9.60
N SER A 324 -19.93 -33.68 8.34
CA SER A 324 -18.86 -34.48 7.72
C SER A 324 -18.28 -33.74 6.53
N THR A 325 -16.98 -33.79 6.36
CA THR A 325 -16.28 -33.35 5.14
C THR A 325 -15.62 -34.56 4.49
N THR A 326 -15.51 -34.54 3.16
CA THR A 326 -14.83 -35.61 2.43
C THR A 326 -13.52 -35.09 1.91
N PHE A 327 -12.45 -35.76 2.31
CA PHE A 327 -11.15 -35.63 1.68
C PHE A 327 -10.90 -36.91 0.87
N SER A 328 -10.68 -36.76 -0.42
CA SER A 328 -10.46 -37.85 -1.37
C SER A 328 -9.05 -37.82 -1.97
N GLY A 329 -8.17 -37.01 -1.40
CA GLY A 329 -6.77 -36.90 -1.78
C GLY A 329 -5.87 -37.91 -1.09
N ASP A 330 -4.57 -37.74 -1.30
CA ASP A 330 -3.56 -38.60 -0.74
C ASP A 330 -2.99 -38.02 0.57
N LEU A 331 -2.60 -38.89 1.46
CA LEU A 331 -1.80 -38.55 2.65
C LEU A 331 -0.41 -39.17 2.46
N SER A 332 0.63 -38.34 2.58
CA SER A 332 2.00 -38.81 2.60
C SER A 332 2.67 -38.46 3.93
N GLY A 333 3.68 -39.21 4.29
CA GLY A 333 4.53 -39.03 5.48
C GLY A 333 5.49 -40.19 5.61
N ASP A 334 6.70 -39.94 6.07
CA ASP A 334 7.72 -40.95 6.30
C ASP A 334 7.67 -41.49 7.74
#